data_e499aa8e12354f6742935bcece3058fd
#
_entry.id   e499aa8e12354f6742935bcece3058fd
#
_cell.length_a   1.000
_cell.length_b   1.000
_cell.length_c   1.000
_cell.angle_alpha   90.00
_cell.angle_beta   90.00
_cell.angle_gamma   90.00
#
_symmetry.space_group_name_H-M   'P 1'
#
loop_
_entity.id
_entity.type
_entity.pdbx_description
1 polymer ?
#
loop_
_entity_poly.entity_id
_entity_poly.type
_entity_poly.pdbx_seq_one_letter_code
_entity_poly.pdbx_strand_id
1 'polypeptide(L)'
;MDKKTILIVDDTDWNRDLLVQLLQEEYKVLEAVDGAEGVKTTVESRPDLILMDLGMPVMDGWEATRTIKANEALKHIPIIAVTSHAMVGDEIEARKAGCDDYLPKPIDEDLLLQKIKAFLG
;
A
#
# COMPACT_ATOMS: atom_id res chain seq x y z
N MET A 1 21.84 10.05 -3.79
CA MET A 1 20.52 10.06 -4.44
C MET A 1 19.43 9.83 -3.41
N ASP A 2 18.34 10.51 -3.59
CA ASP A 2 17.25 10.39 -2.64
C ASP A 2 16.55 9.04 -2.78
N LYS A 3 16.21 8.46 -1.65
CA LYS A 3 15.44 7.22 -1.63
C LYS A 3 14.01 7.50 -2.05
N LYS A 4 13.42 6.56 -2.76
CA LYS A 4 11.98 6.60 -3.05
C LYS A 4 11.19 6.37 -1.77
N THR A 5 10.00 6.94 -1.68
CA THR A 5 9.16 6.88 -0.49
C THR A 5 8.04 5.86 -0.66
N ILE A 6 7.90 4.97 0.32
CA ILE A 6 6.82 3.98 0.38
C ILE A 6 5.98 4.27 1.60
N LEU A 7 4.66 4.36 1.41
CA LEU A 7 3.71 4.48 2.50
C LEU A 7 3.13 3.10 2.80
N ILE A 8 3.18 2.69 4.07
CA ILE A 8 2.56 1.45 4.54
C ILE A 8 1.31 1.81 5.31
N VAL A 9 0.15 1.34 4.86
CA VAL A 9 -1.14 1.55 5.51
C VAL A 9 -1.64 0.23 6.05
N ASP A 10 -1.58 0.05 7.37
CA ASP A 10 -1.95 -1.19 8.05
C ASP A 10 -2.29 -0.85 9.50
N ASP A 11 -3.35 -1.43 10.05
CA ASP A 11 -3.79 -1.16 11.41
C ASP A 11 -3.02 -1.95 12.47
N THR A 12 -2.16 -2.88 12.07
CA THR A 12 -1.40 -3.74 12.99
C THR A 12 0.05 -3.26 13.11
N ASP A 13 0.44 -2.83 14.31
CA ASP A 13 1.79 -2.34 14.56
C ASP A 13 2.86 -3.35 14.18
N TRP A 14 2.63 -4.61 14.53
CA TRP A 14 3.58 -5.69 14.24
C TRP A 14 3.84 -5.85 12.74
N ASN A 15 2.78 -5.79 11.93
CA ASN A 15 2.92 -5.90 10.48
C ASN A 15 3.68 -4.70 9.90
N ARG A 16 3.37 -3.49 10.38
CA ARG A 16 4.07 -2.29 9.92
C ARG A 16 5.56 -2.38 10.27
N ASP A 17 5.88 -2.80 11.50
CA ASP A 17 7.27 -2.92 11.93
C ASP A 17 8.07 -3.89 11.05
N LEU A 18 7.49 -5.02 10.71
CA LEU A 18 8.14 -5.99 9.81
C LEU A 18 8.44 -5.37 8.45
N LEU A 19 7.47 -4.66 7.89
CA LEU A 19 7.63 -4.05 6.57
C LEU A 19 8.64 -2.90 6.62
N VAL A 20 8.64 -2.11 7.69
CA VAL A 20 9.64 -1.05 7.89
C VAL A 20 11.04 -1.66 7.90
N GLN A 21 11.25 -2.72 8.69
CA GLN A 21 12.56 -3.36 8.78
C GLN A 21 13.02 -3.90 7.44
N LEU A 22 12.11 -4.45 6.66
CA LEU A 22 12.42 -5.00 5.35
C LEU A 22 12.79 -3.92 4.33
N LEU A 23 12.15 -2.75 4.40
CA LEU A 23 12.23 -1.75 3.35
C LEU A 23 13.13 -0.55 3.66
N GLN A 24 13.41 -0.28 4.93
CA GLN A 24 14.05 0.99 5.34
C GLN A 24 15.46 1.21 4.82
N GLU A 25 16.17 0.15 4.45
CA GLU A 25 17.52 0.30 3.92
C GLU A 25 17.52 0.91 2.52
N GLU A 26 16.56 0.55 1.70
CA GLU A 26 16.48 1.01 0.30
C GLU A 26 15.47 2.14 0.08
N TYR A 27 14.49 2.27 0.97
CA TYR A 27 13.38 3.21 0.78
C TYR A 27 13.15 4.06 2.02
N LYS A 28 12.63 5.27 1.81
CA LYS A 28 12.09 6.06 2.91
C LYS A 28 10.70 5.51 3.19
N VAL A 29 10.41 5.17 4.44
CA VAL A 29 9.16 4.52 4.81
C VAL A 29 8.30 5.43 5.67
N LEU A 30 7.04 5.60 5.28
CA LEU A 30 6.02 6.30 6.06
C LEU A 30 4.98 5.27 6.49
N GLU A 31 4.29 5.53 7.60
CA GLU A 31 3.30 4.62 8.16
C GLU A 31 1.98 5.34 8.40
N ALA A 32 0.88 4.63 8.17
CA ALA A 32 -0.46 5.07 8.53
C ALA A 32 -1.20 3.90 9.17
N VAL A 33 -2.03 4.17 10.17
CA VAL A 33 -2.69 3.13 10.98
C VAL A 33 -4.08 2.76 10.47
N ASP A 34 -4.64 3.55 9.57
CA ASP A 34 -5.93 3.25 8.94
C ASP A 34 -6.03 3.95 7.59
N GLY A 35 -7.14 3.72 6.89
CA GLY A 35 -7.34 4.28 5.56
C GLY A 35 -7.44 5.80 5.56
N ALA A 36 -8.07 6.38 6.58
CA ALA A 36 -8.21 7.84 6.66
C ALA A 36 -6.86 8.51 6.80
N GLU A 37 -6.01 7.98 7.69
CA GLU A 37 -4.65 8.49 7.86
C GLU A 37 -3.82 8.23 6.60
N GLY A 38 -4.04 7.09 5.94
CA GLY A 38 -3.39 6.75 4.68
C GLY A 38 -3.67 7.77 3.59
N VAL A 39 -4.93 8.16 3.43
CA VAL A 39 -5.33 9.19 2.46
C VAL A 39 -4.68 10.53 2.82
N LYS A 40 -4.76 10.92 4.10
CA LYS A 40 -4.16 12.18 4.57
C LYS A 40 -2.65 12.23 4.29
N THR A 41 -1.95 11.17 4.64
CA THR A 41 -0.50 11.09 4.44
C THR A 41 -0.16 11.13 2.95
N THR A 42 -0.96 10.48 2.11
CA THR A 42 -0.77 10.50 0.66
C THR A 42 -0.90 11.92 0.12
N VAL A 43 -1.89 12.67 0.56
CA VAL A 43 -2.08 14.06 0.15
C VAL A 43 -0.88 14.93 0.58
N GLU A 44 -0.45 14.78 1.82
CA GLU A 44 0.61 15.61 2.39
C GLU A 44 2.01 15.28 1.85
N SER A 45 2.31 14.00 1.70
CA SER A 45 3.68 13.53 1.43
C SER A 45 3.90 12.98 0.02
N ARG A 46 2.84 12.65 -0.70
CA ARG A 46 2.89 12.11 -2.06
C ARG A 46 3.94 11.02 -2.23
N PRO A 47 3.74 9.86 -1.58
CA PRO A 47 4.70 8.76 -1.69
C PRO A 47 4.81 8.24 -3.13
N ASP A 48 5.87 7.52 -3.39
CA ASP A 48 6.09 6.93 -4.72
C ASP A 48 5.33 5.62 -4.91
N LEU A 49 4.95 4.97 -3.81
CA LEU A 49 4.20 3.72 -3.83
C LEU A 49 3.49 3.54 -2.49
N ILE A 50 2.33 2.89 -2.50
CA ILE A 50 1.54 2.61 -1.29
C ILE A 50 1.32 1.10 -1.17
N LEU A 51 1.61 0.56 0.03
CA LEU A 51 1.21 -0.79 0.41
C LEU A 51 -0.05 -0.64 1.25
N MET A 52 -1.19 -1.11 0.74
CA MET A 52 -2.50 -0.86 1.33
C MET A 52 -3.14 -2.13 1.85
N ASP A 53 -3.31 -2.24 3.18
CA ASP A 53 -4.09 -3.31 3.77
C ASP A 53 -5.57 -3.06 3.48
N LEU A 54 -6.27 -4.08 2.99
CA LEU A 54 -7.67 -3.95 2.60
C LEU A 54 -8.65 -4.15 3.77
N GLY A 55 -8.24 -4.83 4.82
CA GLY A 55 -9.13 -5.25 5.90
C GLY A 55 -9.12 -4.36 7.16
N MET A 56 -8.95 -3.05 7.02
CA MET A 56 -8.84 -2.16 8.17
C MET A 56 -10.22 -1.62 8.63
N PRO A 57 -10.35 -1.33 9.95
CA PRO A 57 -11.52 -0.60 10.44
C PRO A 57 -11.44 0.89 10.09
N VAL A 58 -12.46 1.67 10.44
CA VAL A 58 -12.61 3.12 10.24
C VAL A 58 -12.81 3.43 8.76
N MET A 59 -11.76 3.56 7.98
CA MET A 59 -11.82 3.61 6.53
C MET A 59 -10.99 2.45 6.03
N ASP A 60 -11.62 1.47 5.36
CA ASP A 60 -10.90 0.29 4.88
C ASP A 60 -10.03 0.61 3.66
N GLY A 61 -9.18 -0.34 3.31
CA GLY A 61 -8.25 -0.15 2.19
C GLY A 61 -8.94 0.02 0.83
N TRP A 62 -10.13 -0.54 0.66
CA TRP A 62 -10.92 -0.38 -0.56
C TRP A 62 -11.33 1.08 -0.74
N GLU A 63 -11.92 1.66 0.31
CA GLU A 63 -12.38 3.04 0.28
C GLU A 63 -11.20 4.01 0.12
N ALA A 64 -10.12 3.77 0.86
CA ALA A 64 -8.91 4.60 0.75
C ALA A 64 -8.35 4.55 -0.68
N THR A 65 -8.28 3.36 -1.28
CA THR A 65 -7.79 3.20 -2.65
C THR A 65 -8.66 3.97 -3.64
N ARG A 66 -9.97 3.83 -3.53
CA ARG A 66 -10.89 4.55 -4.42
C ARG A 66 -10.72 6.07 -4.27
N THR A 67 -10.58 6.55 -3.04
CA THR A 67 -10.40 7.97 -2.77
C THR A 67 -9.12 8.50 -3.42
N ILE A 68 -8.02 7.80 -3.25
CA ILE A 68 -6.74 8.19 -3.83
C ILE A 68 -6.81 8.17 -5.37
N LYS A 69 -7.37 7.12 -5.93
CA LYS A 69 -7.45 6.95 -7.39
C LYS A 69 -8.45 7.90 -8.05
N ALA A 70 -9.38 8.45 -7.29
CA ALA A 70 -10.31 9.48 -7.79
C ALA A 70 -9.68 10.87 -7.80
N ASN A 71 -8.54 11.07 -7.15
CA ASN A 71 -7.86 12.36 -7.07
C ASN A 71 -6.86 12.49 -8.23
N GLU A 72 -7.08 13.46 -9.12
CA GLU A 72 -6.24 13.65 -10.30
C GLU A 72 -4.75 13.84 -9.96
N ALA A 73 -4.45 14.46 -8.84
CA ALA A 73 -3.07 14.72 -8.43
C ALA A 73 -2.38 13.46 -7.86
N LEU A 74 -3.14 12.44 -7.45
CA LEU A 74 -2.63 11.27 -6.74
C LEU A 74 -2.83 9.95 -7.49
N LYS A 75 -3.71 9.91 -8.47
CA LYS A 75 -4.10 8.65 -9.12
C LYS A 75 -2.94 7.91 -9.79
N HIS A 76 -1.84 8.60 -10.07
CA HIS A 76 -0.65 7.98 -10.70
C HIS A 76 0.18 7.16 -9.71
N ILE A 77 -0.05 7.30 -8.40
CA ILE A 77 0.73 6.59 -7.37
C ILE A 77 0.33 5.12 -7.37
N PRO A 78 1.27 4.18 -7.59
CA PRO A 78 0.93 2.76 -7.56
C PRO A 78 0.49 2.32 -6.16
N ILE A 79 -0.56 1.52 -6.11
CA ILE A 79 -1.08 0.94 -4.87
C ILE A 79 -1.04 -0.58 -5.00
N ILE A 80 -0.29 -1.23 -4.11
CA ILE A 80 -0.26 -2.68 -4.00
C ILE A 80 -1.18 -3.06 -2.84
N ALA A 81 -2.28 -3.76 -3.15
CA ALA A 81 -3.21 -4.21 -2.14
C ALA A 81 -2.65 -5.41 -1.40
N VAL A 82 -2.73 -5.41 -0.07
CA VAL A 82 -2.29 -6.51 0.78
C VAL A 82 -3.49 -7.04 1.55
N THR A 83 -3.73 -8.34 1.51
CA THR A 83 -4.94 -8.90 2.13
C THR A 83 -4.71 -10.30 2.66
N SER A 84 -5.37 -10.64 3.78
CA SER A 84 -5.40 -11.99 4.33
C SER A 84 -6.47 -12.87 3.66
N HIS A 85 -7.28 -12.30 2.78
CA HIS A 85 -8.33 -13.01 2.03
C HIS A 85 -7.88 -13.19 0.58
N ALA A 86 -7.13 -14.26 0.32
CA ALA A 86 -6.51 -14.51 -0.98
C ALA A 86 -7.40 -15.31 -1.92
N MET A 87 -8.68 -14.94 -2.04
CA MET A 87 -9.61 -15.58 -2.97
C MET A 87 -9.58 -14.85 -4.31
N VAL A 88 -9.82 -15.57 -5.39
CA VAL A 88 -9.79 -15.01 -6.76
C VAL A 88 -10.68 -13.78 -6.88
N GLY A 89 -11.85 -13.80 -6.25
CA GLY A 89 -12.77 -12.66 -6.26
C GLY A 89 -12.19 -11.41 -5.61
N ASP A 90 -11.36 -11.57 -4.59
CA ASP A 90 -10.76 -10.44 -3.88
C ASP A 90 -9.75 -9.70 -4.75
N GLU A 91 -8.97 -10.43 -5.55
CA GLU A 91 -8.04 -9.80 -6.49
C GLU A 91 -8.78 -8.95 -7.53
N ILE A 92 -9.86 -9.49 -8.08
CA ILE A 92 -10.68 -8.78 -9.07
C ILE A 92 -11.26 -7.50 -8.44
N GLU A 93 -11.80 -7.60 -7.23
CA GLU A 93 -12.38 -6.44 -6.54
C GLU A 93 -11.31 -5.39 -6.20
N ALA A 94 -10.09 -5.82 -5.81
CA ALA A 94 -9.00 -4.91 -5.54
C ALA A 94 -8.64 -4.11 -6.81
N ARG A 95 -8.55 -4.76 -7.94
CA ARG A 95 -8.25 -4.09 -9.21
C ARG A 95 -9.37 -3.16 -9.63
N LYS A 96 -10.63 -3.53 -9.40
CA LYS A 96 -11.77 -2.65 -9.68
C LYS A 96 -11.75 -1.38 -8.81
N ALA A 97 -11.27 -1.49 -7.57
CA ALA A 97 -11.12 -0.33 -6.69
C ALA A 97 -9.99 0.59 -7.13
N GLY A 98 -9.10 0.11 -8.00
CA GLY A 98 -8.00 0.90 -8.56
C GLY A 98 -6.62 0.46 -8.12
N CYS A 99 -6.49 -0.66 -7.40
CA CYS A 99 -5.18 -1.20 -7.03
C CYS A 99 -4.40 -1.62 -8.28
N ASP A 100 -3.12 -1.32 -8.28
CA ASP A 100 -2.25 -1.63 -9.41
C ASP A 100 -1.68 -3.05 -9.34
N ASP A 101 -1.61 -3.62 -8.14
CA ASP A 101 -1.18 -4.98 -7.93
C ASP A 101 -1.78 -5.52 -6.63
N TYR A 102 -1.52 -6.76 -6.31
CA TYR A 102 -2.17 -7.49 -5.24
C TYR A 102 -1.18 -8.48 -4.62
N LEU A 103 -1.18 -8.58 -3.30
CA LEU A 103 -0.27 -9.46 -2.57
C LEU A 103 -1.01 -10.10 -1.39
N PRO A 104 -1.10 -11.44 -1.33
CA PRO A 104 -1.77 -12.11 -0.21
C PRO A 104 -0.88 -12.16 1.03
N LYS A 105 -1.51 -12.22 2.21
CA LYS A 105 -0.82 -12.51 3.46
C LYS A 105 -0.83 -14.03 3.70
N PRO A 106 0.20 -14.60 4.32
CA PRO A 106 1.42 -13.94 4.77
C PRO A 106 2.28 -13.47 3.60
N ILE A 107 2.92 -12.32 3.78
CA ILE A 107 3.67 -11.69 2.70
C ILE A 107 4.94 -12.49 2.39
N ASP A 108 5.12 -12.83 1.11
CA ASP A 108 6.37 -13.36 0.59
C ASP A 108 7.31 -12.18 0.35
N GLU A 109 8.37 -12.08 1.13
CA GLU A 109 9.29 -10.94 1.09
C GLU A 109 9.93 -10.75 -0.29
N ASP A 110 10.35 -11.85 -0.92
CA ASP A 110 10.99 -11.77 -2.25
C ASP A 110 9.99 -11.27 -3.30
N LEU A 111 8.77 -11.76 -3.26
CA LEU A 111 7.73 -11.35 -4.18
C LEU A 111 7.37 -9.88 -3.97
N LEU A 112 7.28 -9.44 -2.71
CA LEU A 112 7.03 -8.03 -2.39
C LEU A 112 8.10 -7.13 -2.98
N LEU A 113 9.37 -7.47 -2.78
CA LEU A 113 10.48 -6.68 -3.29
C LEU A 113 10.48 -6.63 -4.82
N GLN A 114 10.17 -7.75 -5.48
CA GLN A 114 10.05 -7.80 -6.94
C GLN A 114 8.96 -6.87 -7.45
N LYS A 115 7.80 -6.89 -6.80
CA LYS A 115 6.67 -6.02 -7.19
C LYS A 115 7.00 -4.55 -6.99
N ILE A 116 7.62 -4.20 -5.88
CA ILE A 116 8.04 -2.82 -5.61
C ILE A 116 9.02 -2.35 -6.69
N LYS A 117 10.01 -3.15 -7.00
CA LYS A 117 11.00 -2.80 -8.04
C LYS A 117 10.37 -2.67 -9.42
N ALA A 118 9.35 -3.46 -9.71
CA ALA A 118 8.65 -3.36 -10.99
C ALA A 118 7.99 -1.98 -11.17
N PHE A 119 7.54 -1.36 -10.08
CA PHE A 119 6.93 -0.02 -10.15
C PHE A 119 7.93 1.12 -9.99
N LEU A 120 8.97 0.93 -9.18
CA LEU A 120 9.88 2.03 -8.81
C LEU A 120 11.23 1.97 -9.52
N GLY A 121 11.56 0.85 -10.10
CA GLY A 121 12.82 0.68 -10.81
C GLY A 121 13.99 0.17 -9.98
#